data_e507d7d6126a73284f289134b83c4bb5
#
_entry.id   e507d7d6126a73284f289134b83c4bb5
#
_cell.length_a   1.000
_cell.length_b   1.000
_cell.length_c   1.000
_cell.angle_alpha   90.00
_cell.angle_beta   90.00
_cell.angle_gamma   90.00
#
_symmetry.space_group_name_H-M   'P 1'
#
loop_
_entity.id
_entity.type
_entity.pdbx_description
1 polymer ?
#
loop_
_entity_poly.entity_id
_entity_poly.type
_entity_poly.pdbx_seq_one_letter_code
_entity_poly.pdbx_strand_id
1 'polypeptide(L)'
;MRGLDAPLLALAAVTLSSLDANAGGPLVDIRSVDPTIVVELRYAGRNNLVGYPLYAQGRYALARPEVASGLAAAQAFLRRYQFGLKIWDAYRPVAVQGKLWHASHNSDYVANPEIGVGSLHSWGVAVDATLVDTWNRPVRMPSDFDDFTPAAMWRYAGPHADIRAHVHLLQAAMRNAGFWGLRTEWWHFTIANWQKYLPNQGARTAQVYGTQWQGKL
;
A
#
# COMPACT_ATOMS: atom_id res chain seq x y z
N MET A 1 33.55 -21.43 -38.27
CA MET A 1 32.61 -21.62 -37.14
C MET A 1 33.07 -20.70 -36.03
N ARG A 2 32.40 -19.57 -35.84
CA ARG A 2 32.67 -18.63 -34.74
C ARG A 2 31.44 -18.64 -33.87
N GLY A 3 31.64 -19.10 -32.62
CA GLY A 3 30.57 -19.11 -31.59
C GLY A 3 30.19 -17.68 -31.21
N LEU A 4 28.89 -17.41 -31.18
CA LEU A 4 28.31 -16.19 -30.68
C LEU A 4 28.05 -16.41 -29.16
N ASP A 5 28.94 -15.87 -28.35
CA ASP A 5 28.71 -15.74 -26.91
C ASP A 5 27.67 -14.67 -26.68
N ALA A 6 26.49 -15.06 -26.19
CA ALA A 6 25.48 -14.14 -25.71
C ALA A 6 25.89 -13.64 -24.32
N PRO A 7 25.83 -12.33 -24.03
CA PRO A 7 26.11 -11.84 -22.70
C PRO A 7 24.96 -12.21 -21.73
N LEU A 8 25.29 -12.94 -20.67
CA LEU A 8 24.44 -13.07 -19.49
C LEU A 8 24.22 -11.67 -18.91
N LEU A 9 22.98 -11.16 -19.02
CA LEU A 9 22.54 -10.02 -18.23
C LEU A 9 22.48 -10.46 -16.77
N ALA A 10 23.50 -10.10 -16.00
CA ALA A 10 23.47 -10.20 -14.55
C ALA A 10 22.42 -9.22 -14.03
N LEU A 11 21.31 -9.76 -13.51
CA LEU A 11 20.31 -9.02 -12.79
C LEU A 11 20.97 -8.51 -11.49
N ALA A 12 21.38 -7.24 -11.46
CA ALA A 12 21.91 -6.61 -10.27
C ALA A 12 20.78 -6.51 -9.24
N ALA A 13 20.79 -7.41 -8.27
CA ALA A 13 20.00 -7.26 -7.07
C ALA A 13 20.51 -6.02 -6.32
N VAL A 14 19.82 -4.90 -6.44
CA VAL A 14 20.07 -3.71 -5.62
C VAL A 14 19.66 -4.05 -4.20
N THR A 15 20.59 -4.54 -3.41
CA THR A 15 20.43 -4.65 -1.96
C THR A 15 20.54 -3.24 -1.38
N LEU A 16 19.41 -2.59 -1.17
CA LEU A 16 19.31 -1.36 -0.37
C LEU A 16 19.52 -1.72 1.12
N SER A 17 20.75 -2.01 1.48
CA SER A 17 21.20 -2.24 2.86
C SER A 17 21.53 -0.90 3.50
N SER A 18 20.54 -0.16 3.96
CA SER A 18 20.62 0.84 5.04
C SER A 18 19.39 1.77 5.07
N LEU A 19 18.18 1.23 5.04
CA LEU A 19 16.98 2.02 5.25
C LEU A 19 16.26 1.51 6.50
N ASP A 20 16.37 2.32 7.53
CA ASP A 20 15.64 2.29 8.81
C ASP A 20 15.70 1.01 9.65
N ALA A 21 16.38 1.10 10.79
CA ALA A 21 16.53 0.08 11.80
C ALA A 21 15.21 -0.46 12.40
N ASN A 22 14.06 0.09 12.02
CA ASN A 22 12.75 -0.34 12.50
C ASN A 22 12.11 -1.44 11.65
N ALA A 23 12.57 -1.65 10.42
CA ALA A 23 12.00 -2.69 9.57
C ALA A 23 12.77 -4.00 9.76
N GLY A 24 12.35 -4.88 10.69
CA GLY A 24 12.95 -6.20 10.92
C GLY A 24 12.91 -7.10 9.68
N GLY A 25 13.88 -7.01 8.77
CA GLY A 25 14.05 -7.82 7.56
C GLY A 25 13.91 -7.04 6.23
N PRO A 26 14.19 -7.70 5.08
CA PRO A 26 14.29 -7.06 3.78
C PRO A 26 12.95 -6.50 3.27
N LEU A 27 13.01 -5.38 2.56
CA LEU A 27 11.94 -4.88 1.71
C LEU A 27 12.32 -5.14 0.25
N VAL A 28 11.31 -5.38 -0.59
CA VAL A 28 11.46 -5.60 -2.03
C VAL A 28 10.64 -4.58 -2.80
N ASP A 29 11.08 -4.22 -4.01
CA ASP A 29 10.22 -3.44 -4.93
C ASP A 29 9.06 -4.33 -5.38
N ILE A 30 7.82 -3.84 -5.22
CA ILE A 30 6.60 -4.54 -5.61
C ILE A 30 6.67 -4.95 -7.10
N ARG A 31 7.22 -4.09 -7.96
CA ARG A 31 7.38 -4.38 -9.40
C ARG A 31 8.44 -5.43 -9.72
N SER A 32 9.33 -5.78 -8.79
CA SER A 32 10.24 -6.91 -8.97
C SER A 32 9.51 -8.26 -8.87
N VAL A 33 8.33 -8.29 -8.23
CA VAL A 33 7.47 -9.48 -8.11
C VAL A 33 6.42 -9.52 -9.22
N ASP A 34 5.76 -8.41 -9.50
CA ASP A 34 4.85 -8.27 -10.65
C ASP A 34 5.04 -6.90 -11.33
N PRO A 35 5.74 -6.84 -12.48
CA PRO A 35 6.02 -5.58 -13.18
C PRO A 35 4.78 -4.92 -13.81
N THR A 36 3.65 -5.60 -13.82
CA THR A 36 2.40 -5.08 -14.39
C THR A 36 1.56 -4.29 -13.39
N ILE A 37 1.95 -4.29 -12.11
CA ILE A 37 1.34 -3.43 -11.10
C ILE A 37 1.80 -1.98 -11.37
N VAL A 38 0.83 -1.08 -11.54
CA VAL A 38 1.12 0.35 -11.75
C VAL A 38 1.56 0.96 -10.41
N VAL A 39 2.60 1.78 -10.45
CA VAL A 39 3.08 2.52 -9.27
C VAL A 39 2.99 4.01 -9.53
N GLU A 40 2.26 4.73 -8.69
CA GLU A 40 2.12 6.18 -8.67
C GLU A 40 2.16 6.64 -7.21
N LEU A 41 3.38 6.73 -6.64
CA LEU A 41 3.52 7.11 -5.22
C LEU A 41 3.03 8.56 -5.02
N ARG A 42 1.89 8.73 -4.37
CA ARG A 42 1.22 10.02 -4.18
C ARG A 42 2.06 10.99 -3.35
N TYR A 43 2.79 10.49 -2.37
CA TYR A 43 3.72 11.30 -1.58
C TYR A 43 5.00 11.70 -2.32
N ALA A 44 5.24 11.22 -3.54
CA ALA A 44 6.27 11.75 -4.44
C ALA A 44 5.78 12.94 -5.29
N GLY A 45 4.48 13.24 -5.26
CA GLY A 45 3.82 14.33 -5.98
C GLY A 45 3.14 15.32 -5.04
N ARG A 46 2.22 16.10 -5.62
CA ARG A 46 1.43 17.10 -4.90
C ARG A 46 0.02 16.63 -4.53
N ASN A 47 -0.45 15.53 -5.10
CA ASN A 47 -1.79 14.98 -4.85
C ASN A 47 -1.77 14.09 -3.59
N ASN A 48 -1.70 14.72 -2.44
CA ASN A 48 -1.68 14.11 -1.11
C ASN A 48 -2.10 15.15 -0.06
N LEU A 49 -2.24 14.72 1.20
CA LEU A 49 -2.70 15.52 2.33
C LEU A 49 -1.99 16.88 2.48
N VAL A 50 -0.67 16.94 2.21
CA VAL A 50 0.14 18.15 2.47
C VAL A 50 0.29 19.04 1.24
N GLY A 51 -0.08 18.57 0.03
CA GLY A 51 -0.01 19.35 -1.21
C GLY A 51 1.41 19.56 -1.77
N TYR A 52 2.42 18.89 -1.22
CA TYR A 52 3.81 18.92 -1.71
C TYR A 52 4.49 17.55 -1.58
N PRO A 53 5.58 17.30 -2.34
CA PRO A 53 6.29 16.02 -2.27
C PRO A 53 6.96 15.80 -0.91
N LEU A 54 6.73 14.61 -0.34
CA LEU A 54 7.39 14.12 0.87
C LEU A 54 8.47 13.07 0.56
N TYR A 55 8.36 12.39 -0.58
CA TYR A 55 9.35 11.45 -1.09
C TYR A 55 10.30 12.10 -2.09
N ALA A 56 11.55 11.62 -2.12
CA ALA A 56 12.44 11.92 -3.23
C ALA A 56 11.90 11.31 -4.53
N GLN A 57 12.19 11.97 -5.67
CA GLN A 57 11.83 11.44 -6.99
C GLN A 57 12.52 10.10 -7.25
N GLY A 58 11.87 9.26 -8.05
CA GLY A 58 12.40 7.94 -8.42
C GLY A 58 12.37 6.90 -7.31
N ARG A 59 11.64 7.14 -6.22
CA ARG A 59 11.48 6.17 -5.14
C ARG A 59 10.77 4.92 -5.61
N TYR A 60 11.23 3.76 -5.13
CA TYR A 60 10.59 2.47 -5.36
C TYR A 60 9.41 2.27 -4.40
N ALA A 61 8.38 1.56 -4.86
CA ALA A 61 7.30 1.07 -4.01
C ALA A 61 7.80 -0.18 -3.27
N LEU A 62 8.34 0.02 -2.08
CA LEU A 62 8.91 -1.06 -1.27
C LEU A 62 7.88 -1.66 -0.33
N ALA A 63 7.91 -2.99 -0.17
CA ALA A 63 7.06 -3.71 0.78
C ALA A 63 7.76 -4.96 1.29
N ARG A 64 7.21 -5.62 2.31
CA ARG A 64 7.65 -6.96 2.70
C ARG A 64 7.43 -7.94 1.55
N PRO A 65 8.30 -8.96 1.38
CA PRO A 65 8.17 -9.95 0.30
C PRO A 65 6.79 -10.61 0.25
N GLU A 66 6.20 -10.90 1.41
CA GLU A 66 4.86 -11.47 1.52
C GLU A 66 3.77 -10.50 1.03
N VAL A 67 3.92 -9.20 1.33
CA VAL A 67 3.01 -8.16 0.82
C VAL A 67 3.11 -8.08 -0.69
N ALA A 68 4.32 -8.03 -1.25
CA ALA A 68 4.52 -8.00 -2.70
C ALA A 68 3.94 -9.23 -3.41
N SER A 69 4.11 -10.43 -2.83
CA SER A 69 3.52 -11.68 -3.32
C SER A 69 1.98 -11.65 -3.26
N GLY A 70 1.41 -11.13 -2.17
CA GLY A 70 -0.04 -10.94 -2.03
C GLY A 70 -0.58 -9.97 -3.09
N LEU A 71 0.12 -8.87 -3.35
CA LEU A 71 -0.27 -7.91 -4.40
C LEU A 71 -0.24 -8.53 -5.79
N ALA A 72 0.74 -9.40 -6.10
CA ALA A 72 0.76 -10.15 -7.35
C ALA A 72 -0.44 -11.10 -7.47
N ALA A 73 -0.85 -11.74 -6.37
CA ALA A 73 -2.05 -12.58 -6.35
C ALA A 73 -3.34 -11.75 -6.55
N ALA A 74 -3.44 -10.57 -5.93
CA ALA A 74 -4.56 -9.63 -6.14
C ALA A 74 -4.58 -9.13 -7.59
N GLN A 75 -3.44 -8.79 -8.17
CA GLN A 75 -3.29 -8.41 -9.58
C GLN A 75 -3.79 -9.51 -10.51
N ALA A 76 -3.38 -10.76 -10.30
CA ALA A 76 -3.83 -11.91 -11.08
C ALA A 76 -5.35 -12.14 -10.95
N PHE A 77 -5.93 -11.89 -9.77
CA PHE A 77 -7.38 -11.93 -9.58
C PHE A 77 -8.08 -10.85 -10.41
N LEU A 78 -7.63 -9.59 -10.35
CA LEU A 78 -8.24 -8.44 -11.02
C LEU A 78 -8.20 -8.55 -12.55
N ARG A 79 -7.14 -9.12 -13.11
CA ARG A 79 -7.01 -9.34 -14.56
C ARG A 79 -8.15 -10.15 -15.16
N ARG A 80 -8.74 -11.08 -14.41
CA ARG A 80 -9.92 -11.86 -14.86
C ARG A 80 -11.16 -10.99 -15.09
N TYR A 81 -11.17 -9.81 -14.48
CA TYR A 81 -12.21 -8.79 -14.60
C TYR A 81 -11.79 -7.60 -15.45
N GLN A 82 -10.63 -7.68 -16.14
CA GLN A 82 -10.07 -6.62 -16.97
C GLN A 82 -9.68 -5.35 -16.19
N PHE A 83 -9.24 -5.53 -14.94
CA PHE A 83 -8.69 -4.48 -14.10
C PHE A 83 -7.28 -4.85 -13.62
N GLY A 84 -6.56 -3.85 -13.11
CA GLY A 84 -5.28 -4.00 -12.46
C GLY A 84 -5.16 -3.12 -11.22
N LEU A 85 -4.11 -3.35 -10.44
CA LEU A 85 -3.75 -2.53 -9.28
C LEU A 85 -2.92 -1.32 -9.70
N LYS A 86 -3.15 -0.21 -9.00
CA LYS A 86 -2.25 0.94 -8.91
C LYS A 86 -1.92 1.18 -7.44
N ILE A 87 -0.64 1.27 -7.10
CA ILE A 87 -0.16 1.53 -5.75
C ILE A 87 0.09 3.02 -5.58
N TRP A 88 -0.57 3.63 -4.59
CA TRP A 88 -0.44 5.03 -4.21
C TRP A 88 0.57 5.26 -3.09
N ASP A 89 0.70 4.30 -2.16
CA ASP A 89 1.74 4.28 -1.15
C ASP A 89 2.07 2.83 -0.73
N ALA A 90 3.29 2.65 -0.21
CA ALA A 90 3.76 1.35 0.28
C ALA A 90 4.61 1.58 1.54
N TYR A 91 5.88 1.16 1.60
CA TYR A 91 6.73 1.48 2.73
C TYR A 91 6.90 3.00 2.86
N ARG A 92 6.51 3.54 4.02
CA ARG A 92 6.61 4.95 4.40
C ARG A 92 7.60 5.10 5.55
N PRO A 93 8.75 5.76 5.37
CA PRO A 93 9.69 6.02 6.47
C PRO A 93 9.04 6.76 7.64
N VAL A 94 9.46 6.43 8.86
CA VAL A 94 8.95 7.06 10.10
C VAL A 94 9.07 8.59 10.04
N ALA A 95 10.17 9.12 9.49
CA ALA A 95 10.36 10.56 9.32
C ALA A 95 9.31 11.21 8.41
N VAL A 96 8.82 10.50 7.38
CA VAL A 96 7.73 10.96 6.51
C VAL A 96 6.40 10.86 7.25
N GLN A 97 6.16 9.79 7.98
CA GLN A 97 4.99 9.64 8.84
C GLN A 97 4.90 10.79 9.86
N GLY A 98 6.02 11.20 10.46
CA GLY A 98 6.07 12.36 11.35
C GLY A 98 5.61 13.66 10.68
N LYS A 99 6.02 13.90 9.43
CA LYS A 99 5.57 15.09 8.67
C LYS A 99 4.08 15.08 8.41
N LEU A 100 3.50 13.92 8.08
CA LEU A 100 2.05 13.76 7.89
C LEU A 100 1.30 13.98 9.19
N TRP A 101 1.79 13.43 10.29
CA TRP A 101 1.21 13.63 11.61
C TRP A 101 1.20 15.11 12.00
N HIS A 102 2.32 15.82 11.83
CA HIS A 102 2.40 17.25 12.11
C HIS A 102 1.48 18.10 11.22
N ALA A 103 1.16 17.66 10.02
CA ALA A 103 0.23 18.35 9.14
C ALA A 103 -1.24 18.11 9.52
N SER A 104 -1.58 16.91 9.97
CA SER A 104 -2.96 16.49 10.23
C SER A 104 -3.37 16.68 11.70
N HIS A 105 -2.55 16.21 12.66
CA HIS A 105 -2.88 16.05 14.09
C HIS A 105 -4.21 15.30 14.35
N ASN A 106 -4.65 14.50 13.38
CA ASN A 106 -5.89 13.75 13.46
C ASN A 106 -5.60 12.25 13.44
N SER A 107 -5.70 11.62 14.61
CA SER A 107 -5.43 10.18 14.79
C SER A 107 -6.46 9.26 14.14
N ASP A 108 -7.60 9.75 13.68
CA ASP A 108 -8.57 8.94 12.94
C ASP A 108 -8.07 8.58 11.54
N TYR A 109 -7.16 9.39 10.98
CA TYR A 109 -6.66 9.24 9.62
C TYR A 109 -5.14 9.06 9.55
N VAL A 110 -4.38 9.71 10.43
CA VAL A 110 -2.91 9.66 10.41
C VAL A 110 -2.39 9.13 11.74
N ALA A 111 -1.73 7.97 11.73
CA ALA A 111 -1.17 7.39 12.95
C ALA A 111 -0.06 8.28 13.52
N ASN A 112 -0.08 8.53 14.84
CA ASN A 112 1.01 9.19 15.53
C ASN A 112 2.24 8.25 15.57
N PRO A 113 3.40 8.63 15.01
CA PRO A 113 4.58 7.77 14.97
C PRO A 113 5.20 7.50 16.34
N GLU A 114 4.85 8.29 17.36
CA GLU A 114 5.39 8.18 18.72
C GLU A 114 4.54 7.28 19.62
N ILE A 115 3.37 6.84 19.15
CA ILE A 115 2.43 6.05 19.98
C ILE A 115 2.26 4.64 19.40
N GLY A 116 2.37 3.64 20.26
CA GLY A 116 2.16 2.23 19.91
C GLY A 116 3.14 1.75 18.84
N VAL A 117 2.63 1.18 17.75
CA VAL A 117 3.42 0.71 16.61
C VAL A 117 3.59 1.76 15.52
N GLY A 118 3.01 2.94 15.69
CA GLY A 118 2.95 3.96 14.66
C GLY A 118 2.17 3.50 13.43
N SER A 119 2.59 3.92 12.25
CA SER A 119 1.97 3.53 10.99
C SER A 119 2.45 2.15 10.51
N LEU A 120 1.52 1.29 10.08
CA LEU A 120 1.85 -0.02 9.48
C LEU A 120 2.58 0.10 8.13
N HIS A 121 2.47 1.22 7.44
CA HIS A 121 3.32 1.54 6.29
C HIS A 121 4.81 1.59 6.66
N SER A 122 5.14 2.10 7.85
CA SER A 122 6.54 2.19 8.30
C SER A 122 7.18 0.82 8.62
N TRP A 123 6.36 -0.23 8.67
CA TRP A 123 6.82 -1.63 8.80
C TRP A 123 6.85 -2.37 7.46
N GLY A 124 6.41 -1.73 6.37
CA GLY A 124 6.31 -2.32 5.04
C GLY A 124 5.22 -3.39 4.91
N VAL A 125 4.22 -3.37 5.80
CA VAL A 125 3.14 -4.37 5.88
C VAL A 125 1.78 -3.83 5.44
N ALA A 126 1.71 -2.53 5.11
CA ALA A 126 0.52 -1.88 4.57
C ALA A 126 0.82 -1.22 3.22
N VAL A 127 -0.22 -1.09 2.41
CA VAL A 127 -0.21 -0.41 1.11
C VAL A 127 -1.51 0.36 0.91
N ASP A 128 -1.43 1.47 0.17
CA ASP A 128 -2.58 2.18 -0.36
C ASP A 128 -2.70 1.86 -1.85
N ALA A 129 -3.86 1.32 -2.25
CA ALA A 129 -4.06 0.80 -3.60
C ALA A 129 -5.41 1.19 -4.17
N THR A 130 -5.45 1.30 -5.50
CA THR A 130 -6.67 1.55 -6.28
C THR A 130 -6.70 0.70 -7.54
N LEU A 131 -7.76 0.81 -8.34
CA LEU A 131 -7.93 0.13 -9.61
C LEU A 131 -7.46 0.97 -10.79
N VAL A 132 -6.96 0.28 -11.81
CA VAL A 132 -6.81 0.79 -13.18
C VAL A 132 -7.48 -0.16 -14.16
N ASP A 133 -7.86 0.35 -15.33
CA ASP A 133 -8.35 -0.47 -16.44
C ASP A 133 -7.17 -1.17 -17.18
N THR A 134 -7.48 -1.93 -18.23
CA THR A 134 -6.50 -2.65 -19.05
C THR A 134 -5.49 -1.77 -19.79
N TRP A 135 -5.75 -0.46 -19.89
CA TRP A 135 -4.85 0.55 -20.47
C TRP A 135 -4.15 1.38 -19.39
N ASN A 136 -4.19 0.93 -18.11
CA ASN A 136 -3.61 1.63 -16.96
C ASN A 136 -4.26 3.01 -16.67
N ARG A 137 -5.47 3.28 -17.18
CA ARG A 137 -6.21 4.51 -16.90
C ARG A 137 -6.91 4.42 -15.55
N PRO A 138 -7.04 5.53 -14.81
CA PRO A 138 -7.75 5.56 -13.54
C PRO A 138 -9.20 5.06 -13.67
N VAL A 139 -9.63 4.26 -12.72
CA VAL A 139 -11.02 3.83 -12.58
C VAL A 139 -11.71 4.76 -11.57
N ARG A 140 -12.98 5.05 -11.81
CA ARG A 140 -13.77 5.91 -10.93
C ARG A 140 -13.96 5.23 -9.57
N MET A 141 -13.50 5.90 -8.51
CA MET A 141 -13.56 5.43 -7.12
C MET A 141 -14.31 6.45 -6.23
N PRO A 142 -14.64 6.13 -4.96
CA PRO A 142 -15.48 6.99 -4.11
C PRO A 142 -14.92 8.39 -3.84
N SER A 143 -13.61 8.47 -3.65
CA SER A 143 -12.87 9.71 -3.36
C SER A 143 -11.47 9.62 -3.96
N ASP A 144 -10.73 10.72 -3.94
CA ASP A 144 -9.29 10.69 -4.20
C ASP A 144 -8.53 10.24 -2.95
N PHE A 145 -7.21 10.09 -3.08
CA PHE A 145 -6.29 9.75 -2.01
C PHE A 145 -6.24 10.87 -0.96
N ASP A 146 -6.19 10.50 0.32
CA ASP A 146 -6.17 11.44 1.46
C ASP A 146 -7.41 12.38 1.53
N ASP A 147 -8.49 12.07 0.80
CA ASP A 147 -9.76 12.78 0.92
C ASP A 147 -10.56 12.21 2.10
N PHE A 148 -10.32 12.74 3.30
CA PHE A 148 -10.89 12.27 4.55
C PHE A 148 -12.34 12.73 4.76
N THR A 149 -13.19 12.41 3.78
CA THR A 149 -14.64 12.62 3.81
C THR A 149 -15.39 11.31 4.07
N PRO A 150 -16.70 11.33 4.29
CA PRO A 150 -17.51 10.11 4.35
C PRO A 150 -17.37 9.20 3.11
N ALA A 151 -16.95 9.74 1.95
CA ALA A 151 -16.68 8.95 0.76
C ALA A 151 -15.42 8.06 0.90
N ALA A 152 -14.49 8.42 1.78
CA ALA A 152 -13.30 7.61 2.04
C ALA A 152 -13.58 6.32 2.81
N MET A 153 -14.75 6.20 3.45
CA MET A 153 -15.07 5.05 4.26
C MET A 153 -15.04 3.73 3.47
N TRP A 154 -14.61 2.66 4.14
CA TRP A 154 -14.56 1.29 3.59
C TRP A 154 -15.83 0.87 2.87
N ARG A 155 -16.99 1.21 3.43
CA ARG A 155 -18.29 0.97 2.81
C ARG A 155 -18.76 2.22 2.10
N TYR A 156 -18.66 2.20 0.78
CA TYR A 156 -19.25 3.26 -0.02
C TYR A 156 -20.77 3.12 -0.05
N ALA A 157 -21.47 4.10 0.52
CA ALA A 157 -22.94 4.15 0.56
C ALA A 157 -23.55 5.13 -0.49
N GLY A 158 -22.73 5.70 -1.37
CA GLY A 158 -23.19 6.67 -2.38
C GLY A 158 -24.06 6.03 -3.48
N PRO A 159 -24.71 6.86 -4.33
CA PRO A 159 -25.71 6.40 -5.29
C PRO A 159 -25.15 5.68 -6.52
N HIS A 160 -23.83 5.76 -6.77
CA HIS A 160 -23.22 5.28 -8.00
C HIS A 160 -22.92 3.77 -7.94
N ALA A 161 -23.65 2.98 -8.73
CA ALA A 161 -23.51 1.53 -8.77
C ALA A 161 -22.15 1.05 -9.30
N ASP A 162 -21.60 1.76 -10.26
CA ASP A 162 -20.26 1.53 -10.81
C ASP A 162 -19.16 1.67 -9.74
N ILE A 163 -19.21 2.75 -8.94
CA ILE A 163 -18.26 2.96 -7.84
C ILE A 163 -18.38 1.85 -6.81
N ARG A 164 -19.60 1.44 -6.43
CA ARG A 164 -19.78 0.31 -5.51
C ARG A 164 -19.16 -0.98 -6.06
N ALA A 165 -19.38 -1.27 -7.34
CA ALA A 165 -18.80 -2.45 -7.98
C ALA A 165 -17.27 -2.40 -7.97
N HIS A 166 -16.67 -1.26 -8.29
CA HIS A 166 -15.21 -1.09 -8.28
C HIS A 166 -14.61 -1.29 -6.88
N VAL A 167 -15.20 -0.65 -5.85
CA VAL A 167 -14.74 -0.82 -4.46
C VAL A 167 -14.85 -2.29 -4.03
N HIS A 168 -15.99 -2.94 -4.29
CA HIS A 168 -16.17 -4.35 -3.94
C HIS A 168 -15.19 -5.27 -4.65
N LEU A 169 -14.89 -4.99 -5.93
CA LEU A 169 -13.92 -5.78 -6.70
C LEU A 169 -12.50 -5.63 -6.11
N LEU A 170 -12.06 -4.40 -5.83
CA LEU A 170 -10.77 -4.14 -5.17
C LEU A 170 -10.68 -4.86 -3.83
N GLN A 171 -11.70 -4.68 -2.97
CA GLN A 171 -11.76 -5.30 -1.65
C GLN A 171 -11.78 -6.83 -1.72
N ALA A 172 -12.48 -7.42 -2.70
CA ALA A 172 -12.49 -8.87 -2.91
C ALA A 172 -11.11 -9.39 -3.35
N ALA A 173 -10.46 -8.70 -4.29
CA ALA A 173 -9.11 -9.05 -4.73
C ALA A 173 -8.10 -9.04 -3.58
N MET A 174 -8.11 -7.95 -2.79
CA MET A 174 -7.17 -7.78 -1.67
C MET A 174 -7.45 -8.79 -0.55
N ARG A 175 -8.72 -9.06 -0.19
CA ARG A 175 -9.06 -10.08 0.81
C ARG A 175 -8.63 -11.48 0.39
N ASN A 176 -8.89 -11.87 -0.86
CA ASN A 176 -8.47 -13.17 -1.39
C ASN A 176 -6.95 -13.32 -1.38
N ALA A 177 -6.22 -12.22 -1.43
CA ALA A 177 -4.76 -12.17 -1.35
C ALA A 177 -4.22 -12.04 0.10
N GLY A 178 -5.08 -12.14 1.11
CA GLY A 178 -4.69 -12.13 2.53
C GLY A 178 -4.54 -10.75 3.16
N PHE A 179 -5.19 -9.72 2.61
CA PHE A 179 -5.18 -8.39 3.19
C PHE A 179 -6.48 -8.07 3.93
N TRP A 180 -6.36 -7.22 4.94
CA TRP A 180 -7.45 -6.57 5.65
C TRP A 180 -7.50 -5.09 5.27
N GLY A 181 -8.71 -4.53 5.24
CA GLY A 181 -8.90 -3.10 5.00
C GLY A 181 -8.98 -2.28 6.28
N LEU A 182 -9.00 -0.96 6.12
CA LEU A 182 -9.20 0.02 7.18
C LEU A 182 -10.61 0.62 7.08
N ARG A 183 -11.29 0.80 8.20
CA ARG A 183 -12.69 1.31 8.20
C ARG A 183 -12.83 2.70 7.60
N THR A 184 -11.83 3.55 7.80
CA THR A 184 -11.84 4.98 7.44
C THR A 184 -11.29 5.26 6.04
N GLU A 185 -10.66 4.25 5.38
CA GLU A 185 -9.96 4.44 4.12
C GLU A 185 -10.19 3.24 3.20
N TRP A 186 -10.94 3.42 2.10
CA TRP A 186 -11.25 2.34 1.17
C TRP A 186 -10.01 1.84 0.40
N TRP A 187 -8.96 2.65 0.31
CA TRP A 187 -7.70 2.35 -0.40
C TRP A 187 -6.66 1.65 0.45
N HIS A 188 -6.78 1.67 1.80
CA HIS A 188 -5.78 1.14 2.72
C HIS A 188 -5.94 -0.35 2.98
N PHE A 189 -4.85 -1.10 2.83
CA PHE A 189 -4.79 -2.54 3.01
C PHE A 189 -3.55 -2.97 3.80
N THR A 190 -3.75 -3.86 4.76
CA THR A 190 -2.68 -4.42 5.61
C THR A 190 -2.67 -5.93 5.50
N ILE A 191 -1.49 -6.56 5.39
CA ILE A 191 -1.38 -8.04 5.38
C ILE A 191 -1.88 -8.62 6.71
N ALA A 192 -2.65 -9.72 6.67
CA ALA A 192 -3.39 -10.25 7.82
C ALA A 192 -2.51 -10.63 9.02
N ASN A 193 -1.28 -11.08 8.79
CA ASN A 193 -0.34 -11.52 9.83
C ASN A 193 0.79 -10.51 10.08
N TRP A 194 0.51 -9.22 9.93
CA TRP A 194 1.48 -8.13 10.07
C TRP A 194 2.22 -8.10 11.42
N GLN A 195 1.60 -8.60 12.50
CA GLN A 195 2.17 -8.59 13.86
C GLN A 195 3.52 -9.31 13.94
N LYS A 196 3.76 -10.31 13.08
CA LYS A 196 5.04 -11.05 13.04
C LYS A 196 6.24 -10.18 12.62
N TYR A 197 5.97 -9.03 12.02
CA TYR A 197 7.01 -8.09 11.60
C TYR A 197 7.32 -7.01 12.65
N LEU A 198 6.56 -6.98 13.72
CA LEU A 198 6.86 -6.09 14.85
C LEU A 198 7.93 -6.69 15.74
N PRO A 199 8.79 -5.87 16.38
CA PRO A 199 9.69 -6.36 17.41
C PRO A 199 8.85 -6.98 18.52
N ASN A 200 9.34 -8.09 19.13
CA ASN A 200 8.75 -8.72 20.31
C ASN A 200 8.71 -7.70 21.45
N GLN A 201 7.64 -6.94 21.49
CA GLN A 201 7.33 -5.99 22.54
C GLN A 201 6.55 -6.76 23.60
N GLY A 202 7.20 -7.14 24.69
CA GLY A 202 6.46 -7.58 25.86
C GLY A 202 5.32 -6.61 26.15
N ALA A 203 4.08 -7.06 25.97
CA ALA A 203 2.82 -6.47 26.46
C ALA A 203 2.54 -4.98 26.15
N ARG A 204 3.10 -4.37 25.13
CA ARG A 204 2.53 -3.15 24.58
C ARG A 204 1.40 -3.57 23.66
N THR A 205 0.17 -3.51 24.16
CA THR A 205 -1.05 -3.61 23.34
C THR A 205 -0.88 -2.68 22.16
N ALA A 206 -0.77 -3.27 20.97
CA ALA A 206 -0.71 -2.50 19.73
C ALA A 206 -2.02 -1.71 19.64
N GLN A 207 -1.98 -0.43 19.98
CA GLN A 207 -3.06 0.47 19.70
C GLN A 207 -3.02 0.72 18.19
N VAL A 208 -3.74 -0.13 17.46
CA VAL A 208 -3.89 0.01 16.02
C VAL A 208 -4.89 1.13 15.81
N TYR A 209 -4.41 2.24 15.26
CA TYR A 209 -5.26 3.36 14.88
C TYR A 209 -6.19 2.92 13.75
N GLY A 210 -7.47 3.19 13.95
CA GLY A 210 -8.52 2.69 13.09
C GLY A 210 -8.81 1.21 13.37
N THR A 211 -10.06 0.86 13.65
CA THR A 211 -10.46 -0.54 13.78
C THR A 211 -10.28 -1.22 12.42
N GLN A 212 -9.24 -2.06 12.32
CA GLN A 212 -9.09 -2.93 11.15
C GLN A 212 -10.36 -3.74 10.98
N TRP A 213 -10.98 -3.60 9.82
CA TRP A 213 -12.24 -4.26 9.57
C TRP A 213 -12.01 -5.71 9.14
N GLN A 214 -12.27 -6.65 10.05
CA GLN A 214 -12.31 -8.11 9.79
C GLN A 214 -13.70 -8.49 9.29
N GLY A 215 -14.21 -7.83 8.25
CA GLY A 215 -15.59 -8.01 7.83
C GLY A 215 -15.92 -9.44 7.48
N LYS A 216 -16.79 -10.06 8.31
CA LYS A 216 -17.70 -11.09 7.81
C LYS A 216 -18.71 -10.39 6.91
N LEU A 217 -18.85 -10.85 5.68
CA LEU A 217 -19.96 -10.52 4.79
C LEU A 217 -21.27 -11.01 5.39
#